data_9ba3bc165dd109c0619352745020462b
#
_entry.id   9ba3bc165dd109c0619352745020462b
#
_cell.length_a   1.000
_cell.length_b   1.000
_cell.length_c   1.000
_cell.angle_alpha   90.00
_cell.angle_beta   90.00
_cell.angle_gamma   90.00
#
_symmetry.space_group_name_H-M   'P 1'
#
loop_
_entity.id
_entity.type
_entity.pdbx_description
1 polymer ?
#
loop_
_entity_poly.entity_id
_entity_poly.type
_entity_poly.pdbx_seq_one_letter_code
_entity_poly.pdbx_strand_id
1 'polypeptide(L)'
;MPRQLDRYDMSEQQGISIIMVNTEEVPGKTITKTLGVVSGTTVRAKHVGKDIGAFFKNIGGGELKAYTELLGESRDQAVQRMLEEAVGRGANAVVNVRIATSAITPGASEILAYGTAVVVE
;
A
#
# COMPACT_ATOMS: atom_id res chain seq x y z
N MET A 1 20.99 -8.33 12.59
CA MET A 1 20.23 -9.03 11.55
C MET A 1 19.53 -8.04 10.63
N PRO A 2 19.73 -8.19 9.34
CA PRO A 2 19.06 -7.26 8.45
C PRO A 2 17.55 -7.44 8.52
N ARG A 3 16.88 -6.34 8.47
CA ARG A 3 15.43 -6.32 8.42
C ARG A 3 14.96 -6.83 7.08
N GLN A 4 13.97 -7.69 7.06
CA GLN A 4 13.41 -8.20 5.82
C GLN A 4 12.35 -7.25 5.29
N LEU A 5 12.81 -6.20 4.61
CA LEU A 5 11.91 -5.19 4.08
C LEU A 5 11.13 -5.69 2.86
N ASP A 6 11.58 -6.78 2.28
CA ASP A 6 10.97 -7.37 1.09
C ASP A 6 9.87 -8.39 1.42
N ARG A 7 9.65 -8.67 2.72
CA ARG A 7 8.67 -9.66 3.12
C ARG A 7 7.60 -9.02 4.00
N TYR A 8 6.38 -9.09 3.54
CA TYR A 8 5.23 -8.58 4.26
C TYR A 8 4.52 -9.75 4.95
N ASP A 9 4.34 -9.63 6.26
CA ASP A 9 3.71 -10.67 7.06
C ASP A 9 2.23 -10.35 7.24
N MET A 10 1.39 -11.21 6.69
CA MET A 10 -0.06 -11.08 6.78
C MET A 10 -0.64 -12.04 7.82
N SER A 11 0.19 -12.51 8.74
CA SER A 11 -0.23 -13.53 9.71
C SER A 11 -1.43 -13.12 10.56
N GLU A 12 -1.57 -11.84 10.85
CA GLU A 12 -2.71 -11.36 11.63
C GLU A 12 -4.04 -11.52 10.91
N GLN A 13 -4.03 -11.53 9.58
CA GLN A 13 -5.23 -11.69 8.78
C GLN A 13 -5.38 -13.09 8.20
N GLN A 14 -4.28 -13.67 7.73
CA GLN A 14 -4.36 -14.91 6.97
C GLN A 14 -3.28 -15.94 7.30
N GLY A 15 -2.34 -15.60 8.16
CA GLY A 15 -1.23 -16.49 8.47
C GLY A 15 -0.27 -16.69 7.30
N ILE A 16 -0.17 -15.73 6.40
CA ILE A 16 0.60 -15.83 5.17
C ILE A 16 1.69 -14.77 5.15
N SER A 17 2.86 -15.18 4.68
CA SER A 17 3.97 -14.28 4.44
C SER A 17 4.21 -14.20 2.93
N ILE A 18 4.27 -12.99 2.39
CA ILE A 18 4.46 -12.75 0.97
C ILE A 18 5.58 -11.74 0.76
N ILE A 19 6.38 -11.98 -0.27
CA ILE A 19 7.48 -11.07 -0.61
C ILE A 19 6.91 -9.89 -1.39
N MET A 20 7.36 -8.69 -1.07
CA MET A 20 6.94 -7.49 -1.77
C MET A 20 8.17 -6.64 -2.06
N VAL A 21 8.42 -6.36 -3.33
CA VAL A 21 9.56 -5.54 -3.76
C VAL A 21 9.12 -4.56 -4.83
N ASN A 22 9.86 -3.46 -4.95
CA ASN A 22 9.61 -2.49 -6.01
C ASN A 22 10.57 -2.67 -7.19
N THR A 23 11.38 -3.71 -7.16
CA THR A 23 12.28 -4.09 -8.25
C THR A 23 11.56 -5.03 -9.22
N GLU A 24 12.13 -5.25 -10.39
CA GLU A 24 11.55 -6.14 -11.38
C GLU A 24 11.71 -7.61 -11.02
N GLU A 25 12.69 -7.91 -10.18
CA GLU A 25 13.00 -9.28 -9.78
C GLU A 25 13.16 -9.35 -8.28
N VAL A 26 13.04 -10.56 -7.74
CA VAL A 26 13.37 -10.84 -6.35
C VAL A 26 14.78 -11.45 -6.34
N PRO A 27 15.78 -10.75 -5.77
CA PRO A 27 17.14 -11.27 -5.75
C PRO A 27 17.23 -12.67 -5.15
N GLY A 28 17.99 -13.53 -5.83
CA GLY A 28 18.16 -14.90 -5.37
C GLY A 28 17.02 -15.85 -5.72
N LYS A 29 16.02 -15.37 -6.43
CA LYS A 29 14.86 -16.17 -6.82
C LYS A 29 14.53 -15.97 -8.29
N THR A 30 13.81 -16.91 -8.85
CA THR A 30 13.41 -16.87 -10.25
C THR A 30 11.90 -16.76 -10.35
N ILE A 31 11.41 -15.85 -11.16
CA ILE A 31 9.99 -15.75 -11.45
C ILE A 31 9.62 -16.90 -12.37
N THR A 32 8.77 -17.79 -11.91
CA THR A 32 8.34 -18.96 -12.68
C THR A 32 6.95 -18.80 -13.25
N LYS A 33 6.18 -17.82 -12.75
CA LYS A 33 4.82 -17.62 -13.22
C LYS A 33 4.41 -16.18 -12.95
N THR A 34 3.75 -15.56 -13.90
CA THR A 34 3.20 -14.22 -13.77
C THR A 34 1.68 -14.32 -13.67
N LEU A 35 1.12 -13.70 -12.65
CA LEU A 35 -0.32 -13.81 -12.35
C LEU A 35 -1.08 -12.52 -12.63
N GLY A 36 -0.39 -11.54 -13.18
CA GLY A 36 -1.02 -10.29 -13.61
C GLY A 36 -0.89 -9.17 -12.60
N VAL A 37 -1.43 -8.02 -12.98
CA VAL A 37 -1.39 -6.82 -12.15
C VAL A 37 -2.40 -6.94 -11.03
N VAL A 38 -1.97 -6.60 -9.83
CA VAL A 38 -2.82 -6.54 -8.65
C VAL A 38 -2.78 -5.14 -8.07
N SER A 39 -3.83 -4.77 -7.38
CA SER A 39 -3.92 -3.43 -6.80
C SER A 39 -4.76 -3.42 -5.54
N GLY A 40 -4.57 -2.38 -4.75
CA GLY A 40 -5.41 -2.09 -3.61
C GLY A 40 -5.56 -0.60 -3.48
N THR A 41 -6.73 -0.15 -3.08
CA THR A 41 -7.03 1.27 -2.97
C THR A 41 -7.63 1.60 -1.63
N THR A 42 -7.35 2.81 -1.16
CA THR A 42 -8.07 3.40 -0.04
C THR A 42 -8.44 4.82 -0.40
N VAL A 43 -9.57 5.26 0.11
CA VAL A 43 -9.99 6.65 0.03
C VAL A 43 -10.11 7.16 1.45
N ARG A 44 -9.46 8.27 1.73
CA ARG A 44 -9.54 8.92 3.03
C ARG A 44 -10.04 10.33 2.86
N ALA A 45 -10.99 10.68 3.66
CA ALA A 45 -11.54 12.02 3.69
C ALA A 45 -11.36 12.57 5.10
N LYS A 46 -10.83 13.78 5.17
CA LYS A 46 -10.68 14.48 6.43
C LYS A 46 -11.51 15.75 6.33
N HIS A 47 -12.34 16.00 7.33
CA HIS A 47 -13.22 17.18 7.35
C HIS A 47 -14.16 17.25 6.14
N VAL A 48 -14.79 16.12 5.83
CA VAL A 48 -15.78 16.09 4.75
C VAL A 48 -16.87 17.11 5.05
N GLY A 49 -17.16 17.98 4.08
CA GLY A 49 -18.16 19.01 4.24
C GLY A 49 -17.74 20.19 5.11
N LYS A 50 -16.52 20.25 5.55
CA LYS A 50 -15.97 21.35 6.33
C LYS A 50 -15.15 22.29 5.45
N ASP A 51 -14.80 23.43 6.02
CA ASP A 51 -13.95 24.39 5.36
C ASP A 51 -12.51 23.88 5.37
N ILE A 52 -12.09 23.33 4.25
CA ILE A 52 -10.74 22.77 4.11
C ILE A 52 -9.68 23.87 4.17
N GLY A 53 -9.99 25.03 3.64
CA GLY A 53 -9.08 26.17 3.72
C GLY A 53 -8.78 26.55 5.15
N ALA A 54 -9.80 26.60 6.00
CA ALA A 54 -9.63 26.89 7.41
C ALA A 54 -8.80 25.79 8.09
N PHE A 55 -9.04 24.55 7.74
CA PHE A 55 -8.28 23.42 8.28
C PHE A 55 -6.78 23.62 8.00
N PHE A 56 -6.43 23.88 6.75
CA PHE A 56 -5.03 24.03 6.38
C PHE A 56 -4.40 25.29 6.99
N LYS A 57 -5.17 26.34 7.15
CA LYS A 57 -4.66 27.57 7.81
C LYS A 57 -4.31 27.31 9.27
N ASN A 58 -5.02 26.45 9.92
CA ASN A 58 -4.91 26.22 11.36
C ASN A 58 -4.13 24.97 11.73
N ILE A 59 -3.50 24.32 10.76
CA ILE A 59 -2.68 23.15 11.06
C ILE A 59 -1.50 23.55 11.94
N GLY A 60 -1.47 22.99 13.14
CA GLY A 60 -0.31 23.04 14.01
C GLY A 60 0.49 21.74 13.86
N GLY A 61 1.64 21.67 14.52
CA GLY A 61 2.51 20.50 14.45
C GLY A 61 1.80 19.18 14.79
N GLY A 62 0.98 19.18 15.82
CA GLY A 62 0.24 17.99 16.23
C GLY A 62 -0.80 17.55 15.22
N GLU A 63 -1.50 18.50 14.61
CA GLU A 63 -2.52 18.19 13.61
C GLU A 63 -1.89 17.67 12.32
N LEU A 64 -0.76 18.25 11.93
CA LEU A 64 -0.02 17.78 10.76
C LEU A 64 0.50 16.36 10.97
N LYS A 65 0.98 16.09 12.19
CA LYS A 65 1.44 14.75 12.53
C LYS A 65 0.29 13.73 12.45
N ALA A 66 -0.88 14.08 12.99
CA ALA A 66 -2.05 13.21 12.94
C ALA A 66 -2.48 12.93 11.51
N TYR A 67 -2.44 13.94 10.64
CA TYR A 67 -2.77 13.76 9.23
C TYR A 67 -1.76 12.87 8.52
N THR A 68 -0.47 13.05 8.83
CA THR A 68 0.60 12.20 8.28
C THR A 68 0.41 10.75 8.70
N GLU A 69 0.06 10.51 9.95
CA GLU A 69 -0.22 9.17 10.45
C GLU A 69 -1.42 8.56 9.75
N LEU A 70 -2.47 9.34 9.52
CA LEU A 70 -3.66 8.88 8.79
C LEU A 70 -3.30 8.46 7.37
N LEU A 71 -2.48 9.22 6.68
CA LEU A 71 -2.05 8.88 5.33
C LEU A 71 -1.19 7.62 5.33
N GLY A 72 -0.32 7.46 6.35
CA GLY A 72 0.47 6.24 6.51
C GLY A 72 -0.39 5.01 6.70
N GLU A 73 -1.40 5.09 7.55
CA GLU A 73 -2.34 3.99 7.74
C GLU A 73 -3.10 3.66 6.47
N SER A 74 -3.50 4.69 5.72
CA SER A 74 -4.21 4.50 4.45
C SER A 74 -3.35 3.80 3.42
N ARG A 75 -2.06 4.15 3.37
CA ARG A 75 -1.10 3.50 2.48
C ARG A 75 -0.91 2.04 2.85
N ASP A 76 -0.77 1.75 4.13
CA ASP A 76 -0.60 0.38 4.60
C ASP A 76 -1.83 -0.46 4.26
N GLN A 77 -3.01 0.11 4.39
CA GLN A 77 -4.24 -0.57 4.04
C GLN A 77 -4.35 -0.83 2.53
N ALA A 78 -3.92 0.12 1.70
CA ALA A 78 -3.91 -0.07 0.26
C ALA A 78 -2.95 -1.20 -0.12
N VAL A 79 -1.76 -1.23 0.48
CA VAL A 79 -0.79 -2.30 0.27
C VAL A 79 -1.36 -3.64 0.69
N GLN A 80 -1.99 -3.69 1.86
CA GLN A 80 -2.59 -4.94 2.34
C GLN A 80 -3.64 -5.46 1.38
N ARG A 81 -4.50 -4.59 0.86
CA ARG A 81 -5.53 -4.98 -0.12
C ARG A 81 -4.92 -5.51 -1.41
N MET A 82 -3.83 -4.89 -1.87
CA MET A 82 -3.09 -5.39 -3.03
C MET A 82 -2.54 -6.79 -2.77
N LEU A 83 -1.94 -7.00 -1.61
CA LEU A 83 -1.35 -8.30 -1.26
C LEU A 83 -2.41 -9.39 -1.08
N GLU A 84 -3.57 -9.04 -0.55
CA GLU A 84 -4.69 -9.98 -0.44
C GLU A 84 -5.14 -10.45 -1.82
N GLU A 85 -5.20 -9.54 -2.79
CA GLU A 85 -5.53 -9.91 -4.15
C GLU A 85 -4.47 -10.84 -4.74
N ALA A 86 -3.19 -10.53 -4.50
CA ALA A 86 -2.10 -11.37 -4.98
C ALA A 86 -2.17 -12.78 -4.40
N VAL A 87 -2.38 -12.88 -3.09
CA VAL A 87 -2.52 -14.17 -2.41
C VAL A 87 -3.71 -14.93 -2.98
N GLY A 88 -4.81 -14.26 -3.24
CA GLY A 88 -5.99 -14.87 -3.82
C GLY A 88 -5.75 -15.46 -5.20
N ARG A 89 -4.75 -14.96 -5.92
CA ARG A 89 -4.35 -15.49 -7.23
C ARG A 89 -3.29 -16.59 -7.13
N GLY A 90 -2.83 -16.91 -5.93
CA GLY A 90 -1.80 -17.92 -5.72
C GLY A 90 -0.38 -17.41 -5.78
N ALA A 91 -0.17 -16.10 -5.71
CA ALA A 91 1.17 -15.52 -5.74
C ALA A 91 1.90 -15.71 -4.41
N ASN A 92 3.22 -15.79 -4.48
CA ASN A 92 4.06 -15.72 -3.29
C ASN A 92 4.96 -14.48 -3.29
N ALA A 93 4.83 -13.64 -4.31
CA ALA A 93 5.55 -12.37 -4.38
C ALA A 93 4.77 -11.36 -5.22
N VAL A 94 5.04 -10.08 -4.96
CA VAL A 94 4.57 -8.97 -5.79
C VAL A 94 5.79 -8.14 -6.12
N VAL A 95 6.05 -7.94 -7.40
CA VAL A 95 7.19 -7.17 -7.88
C VAL A 95 6.72 -5.87 -8.51
N ASN A 96 7.64 -4.94 -8.73
CA ASN A 96 7.34 -3.63 -9.32
C ASN A 96 6.26 -2.87 -8.55
N VAL A 97 6.29 -2.95 -7.22
CA VAL A 97 5.28 -2.28 -6.41
C VAL A 97 5.45 -0.78 -6.51
N ARG A 98 4.35 -0.10 -6.77
CA ARG A 98 4.29 1.36 -6.85
C ARG A 98 3.10 1.84 -6.04
N ILE A 99 3.21 3.05 -5.56
CA ILE A 99 2.13 3.70 -4.82
C ILE A 99 1.88 5.05 -5.49
N ALA A 100 0.61 5.32 -5.79
CA ALA A 100 0.18 6.58 -6.36
C ALA A 100 -0.85 7.21 -5.44
N THR A 101 -0.80 8.51 -5.33
CA THR A 101 -1.74 9.26 -4.50
C THR A 101 -2.36 10.36 -5.36
N SER A 102 -3.66 10.49 -5.30
CA SER A 102 -4.37 11.57 -5.99
C SER A 102 -5.34 12.26 -5.07
N ALA A 103 -5.45 13.56 -5.23
CA ALA A 103 -6.49 14.33 -4.56
C ALA A 103 -7.77 14.15 -5.35
N ILE A 104 -8.82 13.69 -4.69
CA ILE A 104 -10.14 13.52 -5.32
C ILE A 104 -10.90 14.84 -5.22
N THR A 105 -10.92 15.40 -4.03
CA THR A 105 -11.49 16.71 -3.74
C THR A 105 -10.64 17.31 -2.62
N PRO A 106 -10.81 18.59 -2.30
CA PRO A 106 -10.14 19.13 -1.13
C PRO A 106 -10.49 18.30 0.11
N GLY A 107 -9.45 17.83 0.82
CA GLY A 107 -9.61 17.03 2.02
C GLY A 107 -9.86 15.54 1.81
N ALA A 108 -9.90 15.08 0.57
CA ALA A 108 -10.05 13.65 0.29
C ALA A 108 -8.97 13.22 -0.69
N SER A 109 -8.32 12.10 -0.38
CA SER A 109 -7.25 11.55 -1.20
C SER A 109 -7.48 10.07 -1.45
N GLU A 110 -7.09 9.64 -2.63
CA GLU A 110 -7.05 8.23 -2.98
C GLU A 110 -5.60 7.78 -2.95
N ILE A 111 -5.36 6.61 -2.36
CA ILE A 111 -4.06 5.97 -2.40
C ILE A 111 -4.22 4.64 -3.10
N LEU A 112 -3.43 4.44 -4.14
CA LEU A 112 -3.42 3.22 -4.94
C LEU A 112 -2.07 2.54 -4.78
N ALA A 113 -2.09 1.27 -4.37
CA ALA A 113 -0.91 0.42 -4.40
C ALA A 113 -1.12 -0.59 -5.53
N TYR A 114 -0.11 -0.80 -6.36
CA TYR A 114 -0.21 -1.76 -7.45
C TYR A 114 1.14 -2.38 -7.75
N GLY A 115 1.10 -3.52 -8.39
CA GLY A 115 2.29 -4.26 -8.76
C GLY A 115 1.91 -5.49 -9.57
N THR A 116 2.87 -6.37 -9.80
CA THR A 116 2.65 -7.61 -10.54
C THR A 116 2.77 -8.79 -9.60
N ALA A 117 1.71 -9.58 -9.52
CA ALA A 117 1.70 -10.80 -8.72
C ALA A 117 2.45 -11.90 -9.49
N VAL A 118 3.35 -12.59 -8.80
CA VAL A 118 4.18 -13.62 -9.42
C VAL A 118 4.38 -14.79 -8.46
N VAL A 119 4.80 -15.91 -9.02
CA VAL A 119 5.34 -17.03 -8.25
C VAL A 119 6.84 -17.03 -8.46
N VAL A 120 7.59 -17.05 -7.38
CA VAL A 120 9.05 -17.16 -7.42
C VAL A 120 9.51 -18.42 -6.71
N GLU A 121 10.63 -18.93 -7.17
CA GLU A 121 11.25 -20.11 -6.59
C GLU A 121 12.76 -19.94 -6.39
#